data_f255102a757a0116743128640aef5269
#
_entry.id   f255102a757a0116743128640aef5269
#
_cell.length_a   1.000
_cell.length_b   1.000
_cell.length_c   1.000
_cell.angle_alpha   90.00
_cell.angle_beta   90.00
_cell.angle_gamma   90.00
#
_symmetry.space_group_name_H-M   'P 1'
#
loop_
_entity.id
_entity.type
_entity.pdbx_description
1 polymer ?
#
loop_
_entity_poly.entity_id
_entity_poly.type
_entity_poly.pdbx_seq_one_letter_code
_entity_poly.pdbx_strand_id
1 'polypeptide(L)'
;LYDENKMSSDVDPTVDKLKEMLYRITNMIGDISSNNDEIEKLGDLVEKELNSMDKAIEEAAKKIVDMLEQSRASDSGIKLEVNEKILDSCTSLMRAIQILVQKSRKVQAEIIALGKGTASAKEFYKRNHQWTEGMISAAKSVAISATLLVDAANKSVNGQSNHTLEIVVAAQEVTFLPLIIMLDI
;
A
#
# COMPACT_ATOMS: atom_id res chain seq x y z
N LEU A 1 63.30 38.34 -5.54
CA LEU A 1 63.29 36.93 -5.17
C LEU A 1 61.88 36.60 -4.68
N TYR A 2 61.03 36.08 -5.56
CA TYR A 2 59.74 35.55 -5.20
C TYR A 2 59.97 34.21 -4.44
N ASP A 3 59.38 34.12 -3.26
CA ASP A 3 59.51 32.94 -2.39
C ASP A 3 58.62 31.81 -2.89
N GLU A 4 59.19 30.94 -3.76
CA GLU A 4 58.52 29.78 -4.34
C GLU A 4 58.04 28.76 -3.30
N ASN A 5 58.63 28.79 -2.07
CA ASN A 5 58.23 27.88 -0.99
C ASN A 5 56.92 28.29 -0.30
N LYS A 6 56.47 29.54 -0.40
CA LYS A 6 55.25 29.99 0.21
C LYS A 6 54.00 29.68 -0.64
N MET A 7 54.19 29.50 -1.95
CA MET A 7 53.12 29.14 -2.88
C MET A 7 52.73 27.64 -2.81
N SER A 8 53.69 26.80 -2.47
CA SER A 8 53.47 25.33 -2.41
C SER A 8 52.67 24.90 -1.16
N SER A 9 52.83 25.62 -0.03
CA SER A 9 52.10 25.23 1.23
C SER A 9 50.62 25.63 1.26
N ASP A 10 50.22 26.62 0.45
CA ASP A 10 48.83 27.08 0.40
C ASP A 10 47.97 26.35 -0.68
N VAL A 11 48.60 25.69 -1.65
CA VAL A 11 47.96 24.97 -2.73
C VAL A 11 47.45 23.59 -2.27
N ASP A 12 48.24 22.89 -1.45
CA ASP A 12 47.89 21.55 -0.95
C ASP A 12 46.58 21.47 -0.16
N PRO A 13 46.33 22.31 0.84
CA PRO A 13 45.08 22.28 1.59
C PRO A 13 43.86 22.71 0.75
N THR A 14 44.08 23.54 -0.28
CA THR A 14 43.01 23.93 -1.20
C THR A 14 42.65 22.80 -2.16
N VAL A 15 43.63 22.04 -2.63
CA VAL A 15 43.45 20.84 -3.47
C VAL A 15 42.71 19.73 -2.70
N ASP A 16 43.07 19.50 -1.44
CA ASP A 16 42.40 18.50 -0.61
C ASP A 16 40.95 18.87 -0.29
N LYS A 17 40.69 20.14 -0.04
CA LYS A 17 39.31 20.64 0.12
C LYS A 17 38.47 20.48 -1.15
N LEU A 18 39.06 20.71 -2.32
CA LEU A 18 38.44 20.50 -3.62
C LEU A 18 38.12 19.01 -3.86
N LYS A 19 39.03 18.11 -3.52
CA LYS A 19 38.82 16.66 -3.60
C LYS A 19 37.65 16.21 -2.70
N GLU A 20 37.62 16.69 -1.46
CA GLU A 20 36.55 16.41 -0.52
C GLU A 20 35.19 16.90 -1.04
N MET A 21 35.14 18.12 -1.59
CA MET A 21 33.90 18.66 -2.19
C MET A 21 33.45 17.85 -3.40
N LEU A 22 34.37 17.44 -4.28
CA LEU A 22 34.07 16.56 -5.43
C LEU A 22 33.55 15.22 -4.97
N TYR A 23 34.14 14.60 -3.96
CA TYR A 23 33.67 13.34 -3.39
C TYR A 23 32.25 13.46 -2.81
N ARG A 24 31.97 14.55 -2.08
CA ARG A 24 30.62 14.83 -1.56
C ARG A 24 29.61 15.00 -2.69
N ILE A 25 29.93 15.76 -3.74
CA ILE A 25 29.07 15.96 -4.91
C ILE A 25 28.83 14.64 -5.61
N THR A 26 29.85 13.81 -5.80
CA THR A 26 29.72 12.48 -6.44
C THR A 26 28.80 11.56 -5.66
N ASN A 27 28.90 11.55 -4.32
CA ASN A 27 27.99 10.77 -3.47
C ASN A 27 26.56 11.29 -3.55
N MET A 28 26.36 12.61 -3.49
CA MET A 28 25.00 13.21 -3.65
C MET A 28 24.40 12.89 -5.01
N ILE A 29 25.17 12.88 -6.09
CA ILE A 29 24.72 12.49 -7.43
C ILE A 29 24.36 10.99 -7.46
N GLY A 30 25.15 10.14 -6.79
CA GLY A 30 24.87 8.71 -6.65
C GLY A 30 23.54 8.45 -5.93
N ASP A 31 23.30 9.15 -4.82
CA ASP A 31 22.06 9.06 -4.06
C ASP A 31 20.85 9.57 -4.87
N ILE A 32 21.00 10.66 -5.63
CA ILE A 32 19.94 11.16 -6.53
C ILE A 32 19.66 10.18 -7.66
N SER A 33 20.67 9.53 -8.21
CA SER A 33 20.52 8.55 -9.30
C SER A 33 19.81 7.29 -8.83
N SER A 34 20.16 6.76 -7.65
CA SER A 34 19.48 5.59 -7.07
C SER A 34 18.02 5.89 -6.73
N ASN A 35 17.75 7.08 -6.21
CA ASN A 35 16.39 7.53 -5.91
C ASN A 35 15.54 7.70 -7.20
N ASN A 36 16.15 8.15 -8.30
CA ASN A 36 15.47 8.25 -9.59
C ASN A 36 15.09 6.87 -10.16
N ASP A 37 15.95 5.86 -10.03
CA ASP A 37 15.66 4.49 -10.48
C ASP A 37 14.52 3.85 -9.68
N GLU A 38 14.41 4.13 -8.38
CA GLU A 38 13.28 3.70 -7.54
C GLU A 38 11.98 4.41 -7.94
N ILE A 39 12.04 5.73 -8.14
CA ILE A 39 10.90 6.52 -8.59
C ILE A 39 10.41 6.07 -9.99
N GLU A 40 11.30 5.66 -10.88
CA GLU A 40 10.92 5.12 -12.19
C GLU A 40 10.10 3.84 -12.13
N LYS A 41 10.35 3.02 -11.13
CA LYS A 41 9.63 1.75 -10.88
C LYS A 41 8.29 1.94 -10.17
N LEU A 42 8.03 3.09 -9.56
CA LEU A 42 6.81 3.34 -8.79
C LEU A 42 5.53 3.13 -9.61
N GLY A 43 5.50 3.57 -10.86
CA GLY A 43 4.32 3.42 -11.72
C GLY A 43 3.92 1.97 -11.97
N ASP A 44 4.89 1.10 -12.20
CA ASP A 44 4.64 -0.33 -12.39
C ASP A 44 4.30 -1.01 -11.06
N LEU A 45 4.89 -0.55 -9.97
CA LEU A 45 4.63 -1.06 -8.63
C LEU A 45 3.20 -0.71 -8.15
N VAL A 46 2.71 0.50 -8.43
CA VAL A 46 1.32 0.90 -8.13
C VAL A 46 0.32 -0.06 -8.75
N GLU A 47 0.40 -0.28 -10.05
CA GLU A 47 -0.55 -1.15 -10.75
C GLU A 47 -0.45 -2.59 -10.25
N LYS A 48 0.75 -3.07 -9.95
CA LYS A 48 0.98 -4.39 -9.38
C LYS A 48 0.30 -4.53 -8.00
N GLU A 49 0.51 -3.57 -7.10
CA GLU A 49 -0.03 -3.65 -5.74
C GLU A 49 -1.56 -3.44 -5.71
N LEU A 50 -2.10 -2.56 -6.55
CA LEU A 50 -3.54 -2.40 -6.70
C LEU A 50 -4.21 -3.67 -7.24
N ASN A 51 -3.60 -4.34 -8.23
CA ASN A 51 -4.10 -5.60 -8.74
C ASN A 51 -3.98 -6.74 -7.71
N SER A 52 -2.92 -6.74 -6.91
CA SER A 52 -2.75 -7.69 -5.79
C SER A 52 -3.82 -7.50 -4.72
N MET A 53 -4.14 -6.25 -4.37
CA MET A 53 -5.22 -5.90 -3.46
C MET A 53 -6.58 -6.38 -3.97
N ASP A 54 -6.91 -6.10 -5.24
CA ASP A 54 -8.18 -6.53 -5.84
C ASP A 54 -8.34 -8.07 -5.76
N LYS A 55 -7.29 -8.82 -6.09
CA LYS A 55 -7.29 -10.28 -5.99
C LYS A 55 -7.47 -10.77 -4.56
N ALA A 56 -6.77 -10.16 -3.60
CA ALA A 56 -6.89 -10.54 -2.19
C ALA A 56 -8.32 -10.32 -1.67
N ILE A 57 -8.96 -9.22 -2.05
CA ILE A 57 -10.35 -8.92 -1.69
C ILE A 57 -11.31 -9.94 -2.33
N GLU A 58 -11.12 -10.27 -3.61
CA GLU A 58 -11.95 -11.25 -4.32
C GLU A 58 -11.81 -12.65 -3.70
N GLU A 59 -10.60 -13.09 -3.42
CA GLU A 59 -10.32 -14.37 -2.76
C GLU A 59 -10.90 -14.42 -1.35
N ALA A 60 -10.80 -13.33 -0.58
CA ALA A 60 -11.37 -13.21 0.74
C ALA A 60 -12.92 -13.33 0.68
N ALA A 61 -13.55 -12.58 -0.22
CA ALA A 61 -15.00 -12.64 -0.42
C ALA A 61 -15.47 -14.06 -0.77
N LYS A 62 -14.77 -14.76 -1.68
CA LYS A 62 -15.08 -16.13 -2.04
C LYS A 62 -14.97 -17.08 -0.85
N LYS A 63 -13.88 -17.01 -0.09
CA LYS A 63 -13.67 -17.87 1.10
C LYS A 63 -14.77 -17.68 2.15
N ILE A 64 -15.25 -16.45 2.36
CA ILE A 64 -16.37 -16.18 3.28
C ILE A 64 -17.65 -16.85 2.79
N VAL A 65 -17.94 -16.76 1.49
CA VAL A 65 -19.12 -17.44 0.90
C VAL A 65 -19.00 -18.97 1.03
N ASP A 66 -17.83 -19.53 0.73
CA ASP A 66 -17.58 -20.98 0.87
C ASP A 66 -17.79 -21.44 2.33
N MET A 67 -17.34 -20.65 3.32
CA MET A 67 -17.59 -20.93 4.74
C MET A 67 -19.08 -20.88 5.10
N LEU A 68 -19.83 -19.93 4.54
CA LEU A 68 -21.28 -19.84 4.74
C LEU A 68 -22.01 -21.06 4.19
N GLU A 69 -21.67 -21.50 2.99
CA GLU A 69 -22.23 -22.71 2.39
C GLU A 69 -21.89 -23.97 3.21
N GLN A 70 -20.64 -24.07 3.69
CA GLN A 70 -20.22 -25.16 4.56
C GLN A 70 -20.98 -25.16 5.88
N SER A 71 -21.15 -24.00 6.53
CA SER A 71 -21.93 -23.88 7.78
C SER A 71 -23.38 -24.30 7.57
N ARG A 72 -24.01 -23.91 6.46
CA ARG A 72 -25.35 -24.32 6.09
C ARG A 72 -25.51 -25.84 5.88
N ALA A 73 -24.44 -26.47 5.40
CA ALA A 73 -24.45 -27.91 5.15
C ALA A 73 -24.21 -28.76 6.42
N SER A 74 -23.45 -28.24 7.38
CA SER A 74 -22.92 -28.99 8.53
C SER A 74 -23.48 -28.61 9.89
N ASP A 75 -23.90 -27.33 10.06
CA ASP A 75 -24.37 -26.81 11.34
C ASP A 75 -25.90 -26.85 11.44
N SER A 76 -26.43 -26.76 12.67
CA SER A 76 -27.86 -26.72 12.95
C SER A 76 -28.19 -25.92 14.20
N GLY A 77 -29.45 -25.49 14.35
CA GLY A 77 -29.95 -24.79 15.52
C GLY A 77 -29.24 -23.43 15.72
N ILE A 78 -28.98 -23.11 16.98
CA ILE A 78 -28.39 -21.82 17.39
C ILE A 78 -27.00 -21.60 16.76
N LYS A 79 -26.20 -22.67 16.63
CA LYS A 79 -24.87 -22.59 16.02
C LYS A 79 -24.94 -22.11 14.57
N LEU A 80 -25.85 -22.69 13.78
CA LEU A 80 -26.06 -22.27 12.40
C LEU A 80 -26.51 -20.82 12.34
N GLU A 81 -27.48 -20.40 13.16
CA GLU A 81 -28.00 -19.03 13.18
C GLU A 81 -26.89 -18.01 13.50
N VAL A 82 -26.03 -18.31 14.47
CA VAL A 82 -24.90 -17.41 14.84
C VAL A 82 -23.88 -17.34 13.71
N ASN A 83 -23.48 -18.49 13.16
CA ASN A 83 -22.51 -18.55 12.07
C ASN A 83 -23.01 -17.83 10.81
N GLU A 84 -24.28 -18.03 10.44
CA GLU A 84 -24.88 -17.29 9.32
C GLU A 84 -24.82 -15.78 9.53
N LYS A 85 -25.20 -15.28 10.71
CA LYS A 85 -25.15 -13.83 11.01
C LYS A 85 -23.74 -13.26 10.91
N ILE A 86 -22.72 -13.98 11.40
CA ILE A 86 -21.32 -13.57 11.31
C ILE A 86 -20.88 -13.53 9.84
N LEU A 87 -21.09 -14.60 9.10
CA LEU A 87 -20.60 -14.73 7.72
C LEU A 87 -21.37 -13.84 6.75
N ASP A 88 -22.67 -13.63 6.93
CA ASP A 88 -23.46 -12.67 6.15
C ASP A 88 -22.98 -11.23 6.40
N SER A 89 -22.62 -10.90 7.64
CA SER A 89 -22.02 -9.60 7.97
C SER A 89 -20.66 -9.42 7.30
N CYS A 90 -19.79 -10.43 7.33
CA CYS A 90 -18.51 -10.41 6.64
C CYS A 90 -18.69 -10.31 5.12
N THR A 91 -19.65 -11.02 4.54
CA THR A 91 -19.99 -10.96 3.10
C THR A 91 -20.43 -9.54 2.71
N SER A 92 -21.30 -8.94 3.51
CA SER A 92 -21.78 -7.57 3.28
C SER A 92 -20.64 -6.56 3.37
N LEU A 93 -19.74 -6.71 4.34
CA LEU A 93 -18.54 -5.89 4.49
C LEU A 93 -17.62 -6.02 3.28
N MET A 94 -17.30 -7.24 2.84
CA MET A 94 -16.43 -7.46 1.68
C MET A 94 -17.01 -6.85 0.40
N ARG A 95 -18.34 -6.93 0.21
CA ARG A 95 -19.02 -6.27 -0.91
C ARG A 95 -18.91 -4.74 -0.84
N ALA A 96 -19.07 -4.15 0.35
CA ALA A 96 -18.89 -2.72 0.55
C ALA A 96 -17.45 -2.28 0.25
N ILE A 97 -16.46 -3.07 0.68
CA ILE A 97 -15.03 -2.81 0.41
C ILE A 97 -14.74 -2.88 -1.10
N GLN A 98 -15.26 -3.88 -1.81
CA GLN A 98 -15.12 -3.97 -3.27
C GLN A 98 -15.64 -2.71 -3.97
N ILE A 99 -16.83 -2.24 -3.57
CA ILE A 99 -17.42 -1.01 -4.13
C ILE A 99 -16.54 0.20 -3.80
N LEU A 100 -16.06 0.31 -2.57
CA LEU A 100 -15.20 1.40 -2.13
C LEU A 100 -13.90 1.45 -2.92
N VAL A 101 -13.23 0.31 -3.08
CA VAL A 101 -11.98 0.19 -3.87
C VAL A 101 -12.21 0.55 -5.33
N GLN A 102 -13.31 0.08 -5.95
CA GLN A 102 -13.65 0.46 -7.33
C GLN A 102 -13.87 1.97 -7.48
N LYS A 103 -14.56 2.60 -6.51
CA LYS A 103 -14.76 4.05 -6.50
C LYS A 103 -13.45 4.81 -6.30
N SER A 104 -12.57 4.34 -5.40
CA SER A 104 -11.24 4.91 -5.17
C SER A 104 -10.39 4.87 -6.44
N ARG A 105 -10.37 3.74 -7.14
CA ARG A 105 -9.64 3.61 -8.42
C ARG A 105 -10.19 4.55 -9.50
N LYS A 106 -11.52 4.74 -9.54
CA LYS A 106 -12.13 5.68 -10.49
C LYS A 106 -11.68 7.12 -10.20
N VAL A 107 -11.74 7.54 -8.94
CA VAL A 107 -11.29 8.87 -8.50
C VAL A 107 -9.81 9.06 -8.81
N GLN A 108 -8.97 8.07 -8.51
CA GLN A 108 -7.55 8.07 -8.85
C GLN A 108 -7.32 8.29 -10.37
N ALA A 109 -8.04 7.57 -11.22
CA ALA A 109 -7.93 7.72 -12.66
C ALA A 109 -8.36 9.13 -13.13
N GLU A 110 -9.40 9.70 -12.51
CA GLU A 110 -9.85 11.07 -12.78
C GLU A 110 -8.79 12.11 -12.37
N ILE A 111 -8.15 11.93 -11.20
CA ILE A 111 -7.07 12.81 -10.70
C ILE A 111 -5.88 12.77 -11.67
N ILE A 112 -5.46 11.59 -12.09
CA ILE A 112 -4.36 11.42 -13.05
C ILE A 112 -4.71 12.11 -14.38
N ALA A 113 -5.94 11.95 -14.86
CA ALA A 113 -6.41 12.56 -16.10
C ALA A 113 -6.48 14.09 -16.02
N LEU A 114 -6.81 14.63 -14.83
CA LEU A 114 -6.83 16.07 -14.56
C LEU A 114 -5.44 16.64 -14.24
N GLY A 115 -4.44 15.80 -14.03
CA GLY A 115 -3.06 16.17 -13.71
C GLY A 115 -2.45 17.05 -14.78
N LYS A 116 -2.44 18.37 -14.54
CA LYS A 116 -1.93 19.37 -15.51
C LYS A 116 -0.45 19.15 -15.77
N GLY A 117 -0.12 18.81 -17.01
CA GLY A 117 1.27 18.74 -17.49
C GLY A 117 1.95 17.40 -17.30
N THR A 118 1.21 16.32 -17.04
CA THR A 118 1.71 14.95 -17.11
C THR A 118 1.23 14.26 -18.38
N ALA A 119 2.16 13.68 -19.14
CA ALA A 119 1.84 13.01 -20.39
C ALA A 119 1.32 11.58 -20.19
N SER A 120 1.53 10.99 -19.00
CA SER A 120 1.16 9.63 -18.68
C SER A 120 0.92 9.42 -17.16
N ALA A 121 0.21 8.33 -16.81
CA ALA A 121 0.03 7.92 -15.41
C ALA A 121 1.39 7.69 -14.72
N LYS A 122 2.37 7.07 -15.40
CA LYS A 122 3.71 6.86 -14.85
C LYS A 122 4.41 8.16 -14.47
N GLU A 123 4.28 9.20 -15.30
CA GLU A 123 4.85 10.51 -15.02
C GLU A 123 4.15 11.19 -13.84
N PHE A 124 2.83 11.03 -13.72
CA PHE A 124 2.08 11.50 -12.55
C PHE A 124 2.59 10.84 -11.27
N TYR A 125 2.76 9.53 -11.25
CA TYR A 125 3.26 8.79 -10.10
C TYR A 125 4.67 9.21 -9.69
N LYS A 126 5.55 9.48 -10.65
CA LYS A 126 6.90 10.00 -10.39
C LYS A 126 6.87 11.36 -9.71
N ARG A 127 6.08 12.29 -10.23
CA ARG A 127 5.99 13.66 -9.69
C ARG A 127 5.39 13.69 -8.28
N ASN A 128 4.49 12.76 -7.99
CA ASN A 128 3.78 12.66 -6.72
C ASN A 128 4.23 11.42 -5.94
N HIS A 129 5.53 11.17 -5.87
CA HIS A 129 6.09 9.93 -5.31
C HIS A 129 5.66 9.65 -3.87
N GLN A 130 5.60 10.65 -2.98
CA GLN A 130 5.15 10.48 -1.60
C GLN A 130 3.69 10.00 -1.51
N TRP A 131 2.80 10.60 -2.29
CA TRP A 131 1.41 10.15 -2.40
C TRP A 131 1.32 8.74 -2.99
N THR A 132 2.15 8.45 -3.99
CA THR A 132 2.22 7.15 -4.65
C THR A 132 2.68 6.05 -3.70
N GLU A 133 3.69 6.30 -2.87
CA GLU A 133 4.17 5.38 -1.83
C GLU A 133 3.10 5.14 -0.77
N GLY A 134 2.39 6.18 -0.35
CA GLY A 134 1.25 6.08 0.55
C GLY A 134 0.14 5.17 -0.01
N MET A 135 -0.20 5.33 -1.28
CA MET A 135 -1.18 4.51 -1.98
C MET A 135 -0.74 3.03 -2.09
N ILE A 136 0.53 2.77 -2.41
CA ILE A 136 1.09 1.41 -2.44
C ILE A 136 1.01 0.77 -1.05
N SER A 137 1.41 1.50 -0.01
CA SER A 137 1.35 1.04 1.37
C SER A 137 -0.08 0.69 1.80
N ALA A 138 -1.03 1.55 1.46
CA ALA A 138 -2.43 1.33 1.76
C ALA A 138 -3.00 0.11 1.01
N ALA A 139 -2.68 -0.07 -0.27
CA ALA A 139 -3.10 -1.25 -1.05
C ALA A 139 -2.61 -2.55 -0.43
N LYS A 140 -1.34 -2.61 0.00
CA LYS A 140 -0.77 -3.76 0.72
C LYS A 140 -1.50 -4.02 2.04
N SER A 141 -1.76 -2.99 2.81
CA SER A 141 -2.45 -3.12 4.10
C SER A 141 -3.88 -3.63 3.92
N VAL A 142 -4.63 -3.14 2.92
CA VAL A 142 -5.98 -3.64 2.59
C VAL A 142 -5.93 -5.13 2.23
N ALA A 143 -4.97 -5.56 1.41
CA ALA A 143 -4.82 -6.97 1.04
C ALA A 143 -4.55 -7.87 2.27
N ILE A 144 -3.70 -7.42 3.19
CA ILE A 144 -3.40 -8.13 4.43
C ILE A 144 -4.64 -8.21 5.32
N SER A 145 -5.32 -7.07 5.54
CA SER A 145 -6.48 -7.00 6.42
C SER A 145 -7.67 -7.82 5.87
N ALA A 146 -7.84 -7.91 4.55
CA ALA A 146 -8.83 -8.80 3.94
C ALA A 146 -8.56 -10.28 4.28
N THR A 147 -7.30 -10.69 4.27
CA THR A 147 -6.89 -12.04 4.67
C THR A 147 -7.13 -12.29 6.16
N LEU A 148 -6.77 -11.32 7.01
CA LEU A 148 -6.99 -11.40 8.46
C LEU A 148 -8.48 -11.50 8.83
N LEU A 149 -9.35 -10.80 8.09
CA LEU A 149 -10.79 -10.89 8.28
C LEU A 149 -11.31 -12.31 8.02
N VAL A 150 -10.83 -12.96 6.94
CA VAL A 150 -11.18 -14.36 6.64
C VAL A 150 -10.71 -15.29 7.74
N ASP A 151 -9.49 -15.14 8.22
CA ASP A 151 -8.93 -15.99 9.28
C ASP A 151 -9.69 -15.82 10.60
N ALA A 152 -10.03 -14.59 10.97
CA ALA A 152 -10.81 -14.29 12.16
C ALA A 152 -12.24 -14.85 12.05
N ALA A 153 -12.89 -14.72 10.89
CA ALA A 153 -14.20 -15.30 10.62
C ALA A 153 -14.16 -16.84 10.73
N ASN A 154 -13.16 -17.48 10.11
CA ASN A 154 -12.99 -18.93 10.16
C ASN A 154 -12.81 -19.45 11.60
N LYS A 155 -11.99 -18.78 12.41
CA LYS A 155 -11.79 -19.11 13.83
C LYS A 155 -13.09 -18.98 14.63
N SER A 156 -13.87 -17.92 14.38
CA SER A 156 -15.15 -17.67 15.05
C SER A 156 -16.19 -18.74 14.75
N VAL A 157 -16.38 -19.12 13.49
CA VAL A 157 -17.38 -20.12 13.12
C VAL A 157 -17.00 -21.54 13.55
N ASN A 158 -15.70 -21.82 13.72
CA ASN A 158 -15.20 -23.10 14.21
C ASN A 158 -15.18 -23.21 15.75
N GLY A 159 -15.70 -22.22 16.47
CA GLY A 159 -15.87 -22.29 17.93
C GLY A 159 -14.56 -22.10 18.71
N GLN A 160 -13.50 -21.59 18.10
CA GLN A 160 -12.30 -21.15 18.78
C GLN A 160 -12.67 -19.83 19.51
N SER A 161 -12.71 -19.87 20.82
CA SER A 161 -13.29 -18.82 21.68
C SER A 161 -12.62 -17.45 21.48
N ASN A 162 -13.44 -16.40 21.50
CA ASN A 162 -13.09 -14.96 21.61
C ASN A 162 -12.43 -14.27 20.42
N HIS A 163 -12.63 -14.72 19.19
CA HIS A 163 -12.10 -14.02 18.01
C HIS A 163 -13.00 -12.90 17.44
N THR A 164 -14.14 -12.61 18.08
CA THR A 164 -15.04 -11.51 17.65
C THR A 164 -14.33 -10.17 17.62
N LEU A 165 -13.41 -9.91 18.56
CA LEU A 165 -12.61 -8.68 18.57
C LEU A 165 -11.64 -8.62 17.39
N GLU A 166 -11.05 -9.74 17.00
CA GLU A 166 -10.17 -9.83 15.83
C GLU A 166 -10.93 -9.52 14.53
N ILE A 167 -12.19 -9.99 14.41
CA ILE A 167 -13.06 -9.64 13.29
C ILE A 167 -13.30 -8.12 13.24
N VAL A 168 -13.62 -7.52 14.38
CA VAL A 168 -13.87 -6.07 14.46
C VAL A 168 -12.63 -5.27 14.06
N VAL A 169 -11.46 -5.64 14.58
CA VAL A 169 -10.19 -4.96 14.26
C VAL A 169 -9.87 -5.11 12.76
N ALA A 170 -9.92 -6.33 12.21
CA ALA A 170 -9.66 -6.57 10.80
C ALA A 170 -10.67 -5.83 9.91
N ALA A 171 -11.94 -5.78 10.29
CA ALA A 171 -12.98 -5.05 9.59
C ALA A 171 -12.72 -3.53 9.58
N GLN A 172 -12.27 -2.97 10.69
CA GLN A 172 -11.88 -1.56 10.77
C GLN A 172 -10.70 -1.25 9.86
N GLU A 173 -9.63 -2.03 9.91
CA GLU A 173 -8.44 -1.82 9.09
C GLU A 173 -8.75 -1.86 7.60
N VAL A 174 -9.52 -2.85 7.14
CA VAL A 174 -9.92 -2.96 5.73
C VAL A 174 -10.78 -1.78 5.28
N THR A 175 -11.55 -1.18 6.18
CA THR A 175 -12.46 -0.08 5.86
C THR A 175 -11.78 1.28 5.90
N PHE A 176 -10.88 1.52 6.87
CA PHE A 176 -10.23 2.82 7.04
C PHE A 176 -9.17 3.12 5.98
N LEU A 177 -8.44 2.12 5.52
CA LEU A 177 -7.33 2.31 4.60
C LEU A 177 -7.75 2.84 3.20
N PRO A 178 -8.81 2.32 2.56
CA PRO A 178 -9.31 2.91 1.32
C PRO A 178 -9.83 4.34 1.50
N LEU A 179 -10.36 4.68 2.69
CA LEU A 179 -10.79 6.05 3.02
C LEU A 179 -9.62 7.02 3.13
N ILE A 180 -8.48 6.59 3.71
CA ILE A 180 -7.27 7.40 3.77
C ILE A 180 -6.75 7.70 2.36
N ILE A 181 -6.75 6.72 1.46
CA ILE A 181 -6.38 6.94 0.04
C ILE A 181 -7.26 7.99 -0.63
N MET A 182 -8.54 8.09 -0.21
CA MET A 182 -9.48 9.08 -0.77
C MET A 182 -9.34 10.47 -0.14
N LEU A 183 -8.86 10.57 1.09
CA LEU A 183 -8.83 11.83 1.86
C LEU A 183 -7.48 12.56 1.78
N ASP A 184 -6.40 11.91 1.39
CA ASP A 184 -5.08 12.50 1.17
C ASP A 184 -4.96 13.18 -0.22
N ILE A 185 -6.10 13.58 -0.79
CA ILE A 185 -6.24 14.39 -2.00
C ILE A 185 -6.53 15.84 -1.56
#